data_40f8a959b2cc78c5c2600e28ab6faf8c
#
_entry.id   40f8a959b2cc78c5c2600e28ab6faf8c
#
_cell.length_a   1.000
_cell.length_b   1.000
_cell.length_c   1.000
_cell.angle_alpha   90.00
_cell.angle_beta   90.00
_cell.angle_gamma   90.00
#
_symmetry.space_group_name_H-M   'P 1'
#
loop_
_entity.id
_entity.type
_entity.pdbx_description
1 polymer ?
#
loop_
_entity_poly.entity_id
_entity_poly.type
_entity_poly.pdbx_seq_one_letter_code
_entity_poly.pdbx_strand_id
1 'polypeptide(L)'
;MNEHRYNPSPILWLDGTSGISGDMTVGALLDLGIDFHSLEMAIASLRLEGARIACARTRKSGLDACDFRVELDEAHENHDHDMAYLHPDRYPAHGADASVFSQPESAADSSDHSDTQEPSDHHAHAHAHHGRSLGEIEAILARGELSENARRLAVRIFRIIAEAEARVHGRAIEEVHFHEVGAVDSIIDIASAAFCIDALGIERCVVTGLTEGTGTVRCQHGLLPVPVPAVTQILSACPMPLHIAETVQGELITPTGAAIAAALRTDEHLPTHFRIRKTGLGAGKRDYATAGVLRACLIEEAPDEAAIRPPAFAAAPTQPADRTETAAPAAAATSPSPMLVLETNIDDCSGEALGYTLEQLLAAGAADAYYTPVFMKKNRPGQLLTVVVRPELRGAMEDIIFRNTTTIGIRCHEVARTVLPREIRTVRTPWGEADIKCCRLGEDTYYYPESRSTAALAAANAIGFEEMYHRLRAFAAGALQEV
;
A
#
# COMPACT_ATOMS: atom_id res chain seq x y z
N MET A 1 40.47 -15.98 -1.98
CA MET A 1 39.88 -14.63 -2.09
C MET A 1 38.42 -14.77 -1.73
N ASN A 2 38.05 -14.29 -0.50
CA ASN A 2 36.71 -14.41 0.03
C ASN A 2 35.78 -13.43 -0.71
N GLU A 3 34.86 -13.96 -1.48
CA GLU A 3 33.68 -13.21 -1.92
C GLU A 3 32.83 -12.96 -0.68
N HIS A 4 32.92 -11.78 -0.08
CA HIS A 4 31.91 -11.27 0.81
C HIS A 4 30.65 -11.09 -0.05
N ARG A 5 29.74 -12.09 -0.02
CA ARG A 5 28.37 -11.91 -0.45
C ARG A 5 27.76 -10.81 0.42
N TYR A 6 27.65 -9.64 -0.16
CA TYR A 6 26.85 -8.55 0.40
C TYR A 6 25.41 -9.07 0.45
N ASN A 7 25.00 -9.50 1.64
CA ASN A 7 23.61 -9.86 1.90
C ASN A 7 23.00 -8.63 2.60
N PRO A 8 22.36 -7.73 1.87
CA PRO A 8 21.78 -6.54 2.48
C PRO A 8 20.72 -6.98 3.49
N SER A 9 20.72 -6.37 4.69
CA SER A 9 19.69 -6.58 5.69
C SER A 9 18.31 -6.36 5.06
N PRO A 10 17.33 -7.23 5.32
CA PRO A 10 16.00 -7.08 4.73
C PRO A 10 15.37 -5.77 5.19
N ILE A 11 14.68 -5.10 4.27
CA ILE A 11 13.88 -3.91 4.55
C ILE A 11 12.45 -4.37 4.76
N LEU A 12 11.84 -3.95 5.86
CA LEU A 12 10.41 -4.14 6.08
C LEU A 12 9.62 -3.01 5.39
N TRP A 13 8.67 -3.37 4.57
CA TRP A 13 7.69 -2.44 4.03
C TRP A 13 6.33 -2.75 4.63
N LEU A 14 5.78 -1.79 5.40
CA LEU A 14 4.41 -1.81 5.92
C LEU A 14 3.52 -0.94 5.03
N ASP A 15 2.50 -1.55 4.45
CA ASP A 15 1.50 -0.89 3.62
C ASP A 15 0.17 -0.80 4.37
N GLY A 16 -0.11 0.40 4.91
CA GLY A 16 -1.28 0.72 5.71
C GLY A 16 -2.48 1.23 4.92
N THR A 17 -2.63 0.86 3.64
CA THR A 17 -3.73 1.31 2.76
C THR A 17 -5.13 0.96 3.32
N SER A 18 -5.25 -0.05 4.16
CA SER A 18 -6.49 -0.41 4.85
C SER A 18 -6.45 -0.11 6.35
N GLY A 19 -5.56 0.79 6.78
CA GLY A 19 -5.32 1.12 8.19
C GLY A 19 -4.19 0.30 8.83
N ILE A 20 -3.96 0.55 10.13
CA ILE A 20 -2.96 -0.14 10.93
C ILE A 20 -3.36 -0.18 12.40
N SER A 21 -3.26 -1.36 13.01
CA SER A 21 -3.46 -1.60 14.45
C SER A 21 -2.39 -2.53 14.99
N GLY A 22 -2.37 -2.75 16.30
CA GLY A 22 -1.41 -3.64 16.95
C GLY A 22 -1.55 -5.08 16.47
N ASP A 23 -2.75 -5.63 16.57
CA ASP A 23 -3.09 -6.99 16.16
C ASP A 23 -2.85 -7.24 14.66
N MET A 24 -3.21 -6.28 13.79
CA MET A 24 -2.91 -6.34 12.35
C MET A 24 -1.40 -6.42 12.09
N THR A 25 -0.63 -5.63 12.85
CA THR A 25 0.83 -5.61 12.69
C THR A 25 1.44 -6.94 13.11
N VAL A 26 1.05 -7.47 14.28
CA VAL A 26 1.54 -8.77 14.74
C VAL A 26 1.13 -9.89 13.78
N GLY A 27 -0.13 -9.91 13.34
CA GLY A 27 -0.63 -10.88 12.36
C GLY A 27 0.17 -10.86 11.05
N ALA A 28 0.44 -9.66 10.50
CA ALA A 28 1.22 -9.52 9.27
C ALA A 28 2.69 -9.99 9.43
N LEU A 29 3.31 -9.72 10.58
CA LEU A 29 4.67 -10.17 10.89
C LEU A 29 4.75 -11.69 11.12
N LEU A 30 3.75 -12.29 11.79
CA LEU A 30 3.64 -13.75 11.92
C LEU A 30 3.50 -14.43 10.56
N ASP A 31 2.70 -13.86 9.65
CA ASP A 31 2.50 -14.38 8.30
C ASP A 31 3.77 -14.31 7.43
N LEU A 32 4.75 -13.48 7.80
CA LEU A 32 6.10 -13.51 7.24
C LEU A 32 6.92 -14.73 7.69
N GLY A 33 6.38 -15.57 8.58
CA GLY A 33 6.96 -16.87 8.96
C GLY A 33 7.70 -16.86 10.30
N ILE A 34 7.31 -16.00 11.22
CA ILE A 34 7.74 -16.06 12.62
C ILE A 34 7.10 -17.30 13.28
N ASP A 35 7.88 -18.00 14.08
CA ASP A 35 7.39 -19.11 14.87
C ASP A 35 6.49 -18.62 16.01
N PHE A 36 5.19 -18.96 15.90
CA PHE A 36 4.19 -18.55 16.89
C PHE A 36 4.47 -19.09 18.30
N HIS A 37 5.01 -20.32 18.41
CA HIS A 37 5.32 -20.90 19.70
C HIS A 37 6.43 -20.11 20.43
N SER A 38 7.45 -19.66 19.73
CA SER A 38 8.50 -18.80 20.30
C SER A 38 7.94 -17.46 20.79
N LEU A 39 7.00 -16.88 20.04
CA LEU A 39 6.28 -15.67 20.47
C LEU A 39 5.45 -15.95 21.73
N GLU A 40 4.68 -17.04 21.74
CA GLU A 40 3.84 -17.44 22.87
C GLU A 40 4.65 -17.58 24.17
N MET A 41 5.81 -18.23 24.11
CA MET A 41 6.71 -18.36 25.26
C MET A 41 7.24 -17.01 25.75
N ALA A 42 7.63 -16.14 24.81
CA ALA A 42 8.12 -14.81 25.16
C ALA A 42 7.02 -13.96 25.84
N ILE A 43 5.79 -13.99 25.32
CA ILE A 43 4.66 -13.25 25.91
C ILE A 43 4.25 -13.85 27.28
N ALA A 44 4.21 -15.17 27.40
CA ALA A 44 3.92 -15.84 28.68
C ALA A 44 4.92 -15.43 29.78
N SER A 45 6.19 -15.16 29.44
CA SER A 45 7.22 -14.70 30.38
C SER A 45 6.92 -13.35 31.02
N LEU A 46 6.07 -12.51 30.40
CA LEU A 46 5.63 -11.23 30.96
C LEU A 46 4.70 -11.39 32.16
N ARG A 47 4.13 -12.58 32.35
CA ARG A 47 3.22 -12.93 33.46
C ARG A 47 2.05 -11.95 33.60
N LEU A 48 1.40 -11.66 32.47
CA LEU A 48 0.16 -10.91 32.44
C LEU A 48 -1.00 -11.87 32.73
N GLU A 49 -1.67 -11.66 33.87
CA GLU A 49 -2.79 -12.51 34.29
C GLU A 49 -4.02 -12.28 33.40
N GLY A 50 -4.81 -13.31 33.19
CA GLY A 50 -6.08 -13.25 32.48
C GLY A 50 -5.97 -13.11 30.96
N ALA A 51 -4.78 -13.23 30.37
CA ALA A 51 -4.59 -13.07 28.94
C ALA A 51 -3.79 -14.22 28.33
N ARG A 52 -4.17 -14.60 27.11
CA ARG A 52 -3.42 -15.53 26.27
C ARG A 52 -3.44 -15.05 24.81
N ILE A 53 -2.49 -15.49 24.02
CA ILE A 53 -2.45 -15.18 22.59
C ILE A 53 -2.88 -16.38 21.77
N ALA A 54 -3.53 -16.09 20.63
CA ALA A 54 -3.92 -17.10 19.65
C ALA A 54 -3.63 -16.58 18.24
N CYS A 55 -3.38 -17.50 17.32
CA CYS A 55 -3.16 -17.18 15.92
C CYS A 55 -3.93 -18.17 15.05
N ALA A 56 -4.69 -17.66 14.08
CA ALA A 56 -5.49 -18.46 13.16
C ALA A 56 -5.44 -17.87 11.74
N ARG A 57 -5.94 -18.63 10.76
CA ARG A 57 -6.19 -18.10 9.42
C ARG A 57 -7.62 -17.60 9.33
N THR A 58 -7.83 -16.47 8.68
CA THR A 58 -9.15 -15.90 8.42
C THR A 58 -9.25 -15.35 7.01
N ARG A 59 -10.48 -15.11 6.54
CA ARG A 59 -10.71 -14.46 5.26
C ARG A 59 -11.30 -13.08 5.45
N LYS A 60 -10.59 -12.04 4.98
CA LYS A 60 -11.07 -10.66 4.91
C LYS A 60 -11.15 -10.23 3.45
N SER A 61 -12.35 -9.86 2.99
CA SER A 61 -12.61 -9.48 1.58
C SER A 61 -12.07 -10.51 0.55
N GLY A 62 -12.13 -11.80 0.90
CA GLY A 62 -11.61 -12.89 0.05
C GLY A 62 -10.10 -13.16 0.16
N LEU A 63 -9.35 -12.31 0.87
CA LEU A 63 -7.92 -12.50 1.14
C LEU A 63 -7.73 -13.44 2.34
N ASP A 64 -6.82 -14.40 2.23
CA ASP A 64 -6.38 -15.25 3.33
C ASP A 64 -5.33 -14.49 4.15
N ALA A 65 -5.62 -14.24 5.43
CA ALA A 65 -4.79 -13.42 6.32
C ALA A 65 -4.59 -14.10 7.68
N CYS A 66 -3.51 -13.73 8.37
CA CYS A 66 -3.24 -14.13 9.73
C CYS A 66 -4.06 -13.28 10.70
N ASP A 67 -4.86 -13.93 11.53
CA ASP A 67 -5.66 -13.32 12.58
C ASP A 67 -4.99 -13.60 13.93
N PHE A 68 -4.23 -12.62 14.40
CA PHE A 68 -3.65 -12.64 15.74
C PHE A 68 -4.67 -12.11 16.74
N ARG A 69 -4.81 -12.78 17.89
CA ARG A 69 -5.76 -12.42 18.94
C ARG A 69 -5.11 -12.45 20.30
N VAL A 70 -5.46 -11.46 21.11
CA VAL A 70 -5.30 -11.49 22.56
C VAL A 70 -6.65 -11.87 23.14
N GLU A 71 -6.74 -13.03 23.74
CA GLU A 71 -7.95 -13.52 24.41
C GLU A 71 -7.84 -13.16 25.89
N LEU A 72 -8.81 -12.38 26.37
CA LEU A 72 -8.91 -11.93 27.75
C LEU A 72 -9.95 -12.74 28.51
N ASP A 73 -9.76 -12.93 29.81
CA ASP A 73 -10.79 -13.48 30.69
C ASP A 73 -11.89 -12.43 30.99
N GLU A 74 -13.01 -12.87 31.58
CA GLU A 74 -14.17 -12.02 31.89
C GLU A 74 -13.82 -10.81 32.79
N ALA A 75 -12.73 -10.88 33.57
CA ALA A 75 -12.31 -9.79 34.44
C ALA A 75 -11.50 -8.69 33.72
N HIS A 76 -10.99 -8.99 32.52
CA HIS A 76 -10.13 -8.13 31.73
C HIS A 76 -10.73 -7.81 30.34
N GLU A 77 -11.96 -8.27 30.05
CA GLU A 77 -12.64 -8.06 28.76
C GLU A 77 -12.78 -6.56 28.43
N ASN A 78 -12.52 -6.23 27.17
CA ASN A 78 -12.73 -4.89 26.63
C ASN A 78 -13.66 -4.93 25.41
N HIS A 79 -14.15 -3.76 24.98
CA HIS A 79 -15.10 -3.61 23.87
C HIS A 79 -14.48 -3.03 22.59
N ASP A 80 -13.14 -3.05 22.46
CA ASP A 80 -12.40 -2.38 21.36
C ASP A 80 -12.71 -2.96 19.98
N HIS A 81 -13.37 -4.12 19.93
CA HIS A 81 -13.75 -4.81 18.70
C HIS A 81 -15.27 -4.90 18.49
N ASP A 82 -16.07 -4.46 19.45
CA ASP A 82 -17.53 -4.46 19.34
C ASP A 82 -18.04 -3.28 18.53
N MET A 83 -18.44 -3.55 17.28
CA MET A 83 -18.92 -2.51 16.36
C MET A 83 -20.19 -1.80 16.88
N ALA A 84 -21.02 -2.47 17.67
CA ALA A 84 -22.21 -1.84 18.27
C ALA A 84 -21.80 -0.89 19.42
N TYR A 85 -20.77 -1.22 20.17
CA TYR A 85 -20.20 -0.34 21.19
C TYR A 85 -19.46 0.84 20.58
N LEU A 86 -18.60 0.59 19.58
CA LEU A 86 -17.76 1.62 18.95
C LEU A 86 -18.58 2.64 18.15
N HIS A 87 -19.68 2.22 17.54
CA HIS A 87 -20.52 3.03 16.66
C HIS A 87 -22.01 2.86 16.98
N PRO A 88 -22.48 3.30 18.16
CA PRO A 88 -23.85 3.07 18.63
C PRO A 88 -24.93 3.68 17.72
N ASP A 89 -24.61 4.77 17.02
CA ASP A 89 -25.55 5.43 16.11
C ASP A 89 -25.79 4.62 14.82
N ARG A 90 -24.88 3.73 14.47
CA ARG A 90 -24.88 2.95 13.23
C ARG A 90 -25.29 1.49 13.44
N TYR A 91 -25.00 0.96 14.60
CA TYR A 91 -25.29 -0.41 15.02
C TYR A 91 -26.06 -0.38 16.34
N PRO A 92 -27.37 0.03 16.36
CA PRO A 92 -28.14 0.03 17.58
C PRO A 92 -28.23 -1.41 18.11
N ALA A 93 -27.85 -1.59 19.38
CA ALA A 93 -27.92 -2.88 20.04
C ALA A 93 -29.37 -3.38 20.05
N HIS A 94 -29.63 -4.53 19.45
CA HIS A 94 -30.92 -5.17 19.52
C HIS A 94 -31.13 -5.67 20.97
N GLY A 95 -31.86 -4.89 21.79
CA GLY A 95 -32.51 -5.36 23.02
C GLY A 95 -31.85 -5.02 24.36
N ALA A 96 -31.07 -3.94 24.46
CA ALA A 96 -30.66 -3.43 25.78
C ALA A 96 -31.41 -2.11 26.12
N ASP A 97 -32.03 -2.07 27.28
CA ASP A 97 -32.79 -0.94 27.82
C ASP A 97 -32.03 0.38 27.78
N ALA A 98 -32.57 1.35 27.09
CA ALA A 98 -31.99 2.69 26.88
C ALA A 98 -32.02 3.60 28.14
N SER A 99 -32.09 3.04 29.36
CA SER A 99 -32.37 3.80 30.59
C SER A 99 -31.15 4.12 31.47
N VAL A 100 -29.91 3.84 31.09
CA VAL A 100 -28.77 3.96 32.00
C VAL A 100 -27.81 5.14 31.71
N PHE A 101 -28.05 5.96 30.71
CA PHE A 101 -27.16 7.11 30.45
C PHE A 101 -27.88 8.43 30.50
N SER A 102 -28.17 8.90 31.73
CA SER A 102 -28.49 10.30 32.01
C SER A 102 -27.20 11.10 32.13
N GLN A 103 -27.12 12.18 31.39
CA GLN A 103 -26.00 13.15 31.41
C GLN A 103 -25.81 13.75 32.81
N PRO A 104 -24.59 14.14 33.22
CA PRO A 104 -24.37 14.99 34.37
C PRO A 104 -24.79 16.42 34.01
N GLU A 105 -25.91 16.89 34.56
CA GLU A 105 -26.31 18.30 34.54
C GLU A 105 -25.38 19.13 35.41
N SER A 106 -25.10 20.34 34.92
CA SER A 106 -24.33 21.40 35.53
C SER A 106 -24.85 21.79 36.91
N ALA A 107 -23.95 21.96 37.87
CA ALA A 107 -24.21 22.50 39.17
C ALA A 107 -24.70 23.97 39.14
N ALA A 108 -25.87 24.23 39.68
CA ALA A 108 -26.27 25.53 40.19
C ALA A 108 -27.09 25.30 41.46
N ASP A 109 -26.54 25.87 42.50
CA ASP A 109 -26.88 26.20 43.84
C ASP A 109 -28.41 26.30 44.18
N SER A 110 -28.87 25.61 45.26
CA SER A 110 -29.56 26.22 46.43
C SER A 110 -30.20 25.17 47.35
N SER A 111 -29.72 25.19 48.58
CA SER A 111 -30.38 25.01 49.89
C SER A 111 -31.63 24.15 50.13
N ASP A 112 -31.43 23.22 51.07
CA ASP A 112 -32.23 22.91 52.25
C ASP A 112 -33.46 21.99 52.18
N HIS A 113 -33.41 20.97 52.93
CA HIS A 113 -34.29 20.25 53.87
C HIS A 113 -34.27 18.71 53.79
N SER A 114 -33.83 18.19 54.93
CA SER A 114 -34.03 16.90 55.59
C SER A 114 -35.24 16.05 55.09
N ASP A 115 -34.99 14.73 54.81
CA ASP A 115 -35.53 13.65 55.62
C ASP A 115 -34.94 12.29 55.26
N THR A 116 -34.79 11.50 56.30
CA THR A 116 -34.23 10.15 56.41
C THR A 116 -35.00 9.10 55.66
N GLN A 117 -34.30 8.23 54.90
CA GLN A 117 -34.57 6.77 54.82
C GLN A 117 -33.34 6.03 54.28
N GLU A 118 -32.97 4.93 55.00
CA GLU A 118 -31.79 4.10 54.81
C GLU A 118 -31.85 3.19 53.54
N PRO A 119 -30.69 2.65 53.10
CA PRO A 119 -30.46 2.21 51.74
C PRO A 119 -30.70 0.69 51.57
N SER A 120 -31.24 0.33 50.45
CA SER A 120 -31.11 -1.04 49.93
C SER A 120 -29.86 -1.16 49.08
N ASP A 121 -28.93 -2.02 49.51
CA ASP A 121 -27.71 -2.42 48.83
C ASP A 121 -28.00 -2.91 47.41
N HIS A 122 -27.64 -2.16 46.42
CA HIS A 122 -27.28 -2.66 45.11
C HIS A 122 -25.79 -2.35 44.86
N HIS A 123 -24.99 -3.41 45.07
CA HIS A 123 -23.58 -3.41 44.70
C HIS A 123 -23.45 -3.22 43.20
N ALA A 124 -23.31 -1.97 42.75
CA ALA A 124 -22.70 -1.65 41.48
C ALA A 124 -21.19 -1.90 41.66
N HIS A 125 -20.70 -3.02 41.16
CA HIS A 125 -19.26 -3.24 41.01
C HIS A 125 -18.74 -2.27 39.94
N ALA A 126 -18.40 -1.06 40.36
CA ALA A 126 -17.56 -0.19 39.59
C ALA A 126 -16.15 -0.80 39.66
N HIS A 127 -15.78 -1.61 38.68
CA HIS A 127 -14.38 -1.98 38.45
C HIS A 127 -13.64 -0.71 38.05
N ALA A 128 -12.97 -0.07 39.01
CA ALA A 128 -12.02 0.99 38.75
C ALA A 128 -10.83 0.34 38.02
N HIS A 129 -10.86 0.37 36.71
CA HIS A 129 -9.67 0.11 35.90
C HIS A 129 -8.69 1.27 36.13
N HIS A 130 -7.78 1.11 37.11
CA HIS A 130 -6.65 2.01 37.29
C HIS A 130 -5.75 1.86 36.07
N GLY A 131 -5.71 2.90 35.19
CA GLY A 131 -4.77 2.97 34.09
C GLY A 131 -3.33 2.77 34.57
N ARG A 132 -2.51 2.06 33.79
CA ARG A 132 -1.09 1.83 34.12
C ARG A 132 -0.26 3.03 33.71
N SER A 133 0.74 3.37 34.54
CA SER A 133 1.77 4.36 34.20
C SER A 133 2.83 3.75 33.26
N LEU A 134 3.59 4.61 32.58
CA LEU A 134 4.71 4.18 31.73
C LEU A 134 5.73 3.34 32.52
N GLY A 135 6.04 3.75 33.78
CA GLY A 135 6.98 3.01 34.64
C GLY A 135 6.52 1.62 35.01
N GLU A 136 5.22 1.41 35.24
CA GLU A 136 4.66 0.08 35.49
C GLU A 136 4.76 -0.82 34.25
N ILE A 137 4.54 -0.26 33.06
CA ILE A 137 4.69 -1.00 31.78
C ILE A 137 6.16 -1.35 31.54
N GLU A 138 7.09 -0.40 31.75
CA GLU A 138 8.54 -0.68 31.66
C GLU A 138 8.96 -1.81 32.63
N ALA A 139 8.42 -1.83 33.86
CA ALA A 139 8.66 -2.90 34.81
C ALA A 139 8.09 -4.26 34.36
N ILE A 140 6.93 -4.27 33.71
CA ILE A 140 6.35 -5.49 33.10
C ILE A 140 7.28 -6.01 32.00
N LEU A 141 7.71 -5.18 31.09
CA LEU A 141 8.60 -5.55 29.98
C LEU A 141 9.97 -6.01 30.47
N ALA A 142 10.47 -5.41 31.56
CA ALA A 142 11.79 -5.75 32.14
C ALA A 142 11.84 -7.13 32.80
N ARG A 143 10.72 -7.64 33.31
CA ARG A 143 10.65 -8.97 33.94
C ARG A 143 10.50 -10.14 33.00
N GLY A 144 10.14 -9.85 31.71
CA GLY A 144 9.95 -10.88 30.68
C GLY A 144 11.26 -11.30 30.03
N GLU A 145 11.21 -12.39 29.28
CA GLU A 145 12.33 -12.98 28.55
C GLU A 145 12.42 -12.42 27.11
N LEU A 146 12.07 -11.14 26.90
CA LEU A 146 12.30 -10.44 25.65
C LEU A 146 13.79 -10.13 25.46
N SER A 147 14.26 -10.21 24.23
CA SER A 147 15.61 -9.71 23.91
C SER A 147 15.76 -8.22 24.28
N GLU A 148 17.00 -7.76 24.44
CA GLU A 148 17.27 -6.34 24.73
C GLU A 148 16.74 -5.43 23.62
N ASN A 149 16.83 -5.85 22.36
CA ASN A 149 16.33 -5.08 21.21
C ASN A 149 14.81 -4.99 21.22
N ALA A 150 14.12 -6.14 21.37
CA ALA A 150 12.66 -6.20 21.45
C ALA A 150 12.14 -5.35 22.62
N ARG A 151 12.77 -5.46 23.81
CA ARG A 151 12.39 -4.67 24.98
C ARG A 151 12.56 -3.15 24.73
N ARG A 152 13.70 -2.72 24.17
CA ARG A 152 13.93 -1.31 23.82
C ARG A 152 12.91 -0.79 22.82
N LEU A 153 12.58 -1.59 21.82
CA LEU A 153 11.58 -1.23 20.82
C LEU A 153 10.19 -1.08 21.46
N ALA A 154 9.77 -2.05 22.27
CA ALA A 154 8.50 -1.98 22.99
C ALA A 154 8.41 -0.73 23.89
N VAL A 155 9.45 -0.44 24.69
CA VAL A 155 9.52 0.79 25.51
C VAL A 155 9.45 2.05 24.63
N ARG A 156 10.14 2.07 23.48
CA ARG A 156 10.08 3.21 22.55
C ARG A 156 8.66 3.44 22.04
N ILE A 157 7.93 2.38 21.67
CA ILE A 157 6.54 2.47 21.20
C ILE A 157 5.66 3.06 22.32
N PHE A 158 5.74 2.55 23.55
CA PHE A 158 4.97 3.08 24.68
C PHE A 158 5.30 4.53 24.97
N ARG A 159 6.56 4.94 24.86
CA ARG A 159 6.96 6.34 25.07
C ARG A 159 6.35 7.28 24.03
N ILE A 160 6.28 6.87 22.77
CA ILE A 160 5.59 7.64 21.71
C ILE A 160 4.12 7.86 22.08
N ILE A 161 3.44 6.82 22.58
CA ILE A 161 2.03 6.92 23.00
C ILE A 161 1.92 7.83 24.24
N ALA A 162 2.79 7.65 25.24
CA ALA A 162 2.78 8.47 26.44
C ALA A 162 3.00 9.97 26.13
N GLU A 163 3.90 10.29 25.21
CA GLU A 163 4.11 11.67 24.76
C GLU A 163 2.89 12.24 24.03
N ALA A 164 2.18 11.43 23.24
CA ALA A 164 0.95 11.84 22.58
C ALA A 164 -0.17 12.08 23.59
N GLU A 165 -0.40 11.16 24.51
CA GLU A 165 -1.40 11.29 25.58
C GLU A 165 -1.10 12.47 26.51
N ALA A 166 0.17 12.70 26.88
CA ALA A 166 0.59 13.84 27.66
C ALA A 166 0.19 15.16 26.99
N ARG A 167 0.36 15.27 25.67
CA ARG A 167 -0.04 16.45 24.91
C ARG A 167 -1.56 16.60 24.80
N VAL A 168 -2.27 15.49 24.56
CA VAL A 168 -3.73 15.50 24.49
C VAL A 168 -4.35 15.94 25.81
N HIS A 169 -3.83 15.46 26.93
CA HIS A 169 -4.36 15.75 28.26
C HIS A 169 -3.73 16.98 28.94
N GLY A 170 -2.73 17.61 28.33
CA GLY A 170 -2.03 18.77 28.91
C GLY A 170 -1.33 18.44 30.22
N ARG A 171 -0.76 17.24 30.38
CA ARG A 171 -0.08 16.74 31.58
C ARG A 171 1.37 16.41 31.29
N ALA A 172 2.15 16.26 32.38
CA ALA A 172 3.50 15.73 32.26
C ALA A 172 3.44 14.22 31.90
N ILE A 173 4.48 13.72 31.23
CA ILE A 173 4.51 12.32 30.77
C ILE A 173 4.47 11.31 31.94
N GLU A 174 5.05 11.72 33.08
CA GLU A 174 5.07 10.93 34.32
C GLU A 174 3.69 10.82 34.98
N GLU A 175 2.77 11.72 34.63
CA GLU A 175 1.41 11.78 35.18
C GLU A 175 0.39 11.08 34.25
N VAL A 176 0.86 10.57 33.09
CA VAL A 176 -0.01 9.87 32.15
C VAL A 176 -0.31 8.48 32.69
N HIS A 177 -1.61 8.20 32.82
CA HIS A 177 -2.11 6.85 33.04
C HIS A 177 -2.81 6.41 31.75
N PHE A 178 -2.34 5.33 31.17
CA PHE A 178 -2.93 4.76 29.96
C PHE A 178 -4.26 4.11 30.31
N HIS A 179 -5.34 4.69 29.86
CA HIS A 179 -6.69 4.16 30.09
C HIS A 179 -7.05 3.05 29.11
N GLU A 180 -6.67 3.18 27.84
CA GLU A 180 -6.90 2.21 26.77
C GLU A 180 -5.64 1.43 26.43
N VAL A 181 -4.56 2.11 26.09
CA VAL A 181 -3.29 1.49 25.67
C VAL A 181 -2.49 0.86 26.84
N GLY A 182 -2.88 1.10 28.08
CA GLY A 182 -2.39 0.41 29.28
C GLY A 182 -3.12 -0.91 29.59
N ALA A 183 -4.14 -1.25 28.80
CA ALA A 183 -4.83 -2.53 28.88
C ALA A 183 -3.88 -3.69 28.50
N VAL A 184 -4.23 -4.87 28.94
CA VAL A 184 -3.35 -6.04 28.81
C VAL A 184 -3.12 -6.41 27.33
N ASP A 185 -4.13 -6.28 26.50
CA ASP A 185 -4.09 -6.55 25.07
C ASP A 185 -3.09 -5.65 24.32
N SER A 186 -3.11 -4.33 24.60
CA SER A 186 -2.17 -3.39 23.98
C SER A 186 -0.72 -3.65 24.41
N ILE A 187 -0.50 -4.08 25.67
CA ILE A 187 0.84 -4.46 26.13
C ILE A 187 1.32 -5.69 25.35
N ILE A 188 0.45 -6.67 25.17
CA ILE A 188 0.76 -7.89 24.43
C ILE A 188 1.00 -7.58 22.95
N ASP A 189 0.18 -6.76 22.32
CA ASP A 189 0.33 -6.36 20.91
C ASP A 189 1.69 -5.71 20.67
N ILE A 190 2.04 -4.72 21.51
CA ILE A 190 3.30 -3.98 21.37
C ILE A 190 4.51 -4.87 21.63
N ALA A 191 4.47 -5.70 22.68
CA ALA A 191 5.54 -6.64 23.00
C ALA A 191 5.70 -7.69 21.89
N SER A 192 4.58 -8.19 21.32
CA SER A 192 4.57 -9.15 20.24
C SER A 192 5.12 -8.56 18.93
N ALA A 193 4.73 -7.34 18.58
CA ALA A 193 5.27 -6.64 17.42
C ALA A 193 6.79 -6.43 17.56
N ALA A 194 7.24 -5.99 18.73
CA ALA A 194 8.67 -5.79 19.00
C ALA A 194 9.47 -7.11 18.95
N PHE A 195 8.91 -8.19 19.49
CA PHE A 195 9.51 -9.54 19.38
C PHE A 195 9.64 -9.96 17.92
N CYS A 196 8.58 -9.81 17.12
CA CYS A 196 8.59 -10.21 15.71
C CYS A 196 9.60 -9.42 14.88
N ILE A 197 9.72 -8.11 15.11
CA ILE A 197 10.69 -7.25 14.42
C ILE A 197 12.13 -7.67 14.73
N ASP A 198 12.42 -7.95 16.00
CA ASP A 198 13.75 -8.42 16.42
C ASP A 198 14.06 -9.81 15.84
N ALA A 199 13.10 -10.73 15.90
CA ALA A 199 13.23 -12.08 15.33
C ALA A 199 13.45 -12.10 13.81
N LEU A 200 12.89 -11.10 13.07
CA LEU A 200 13.13 -10.91 11.64
C LEU A 200 14.47 -10.21 11.34
N GLY A 201 15.14 -9.67 12.36
CA GLY A 201 16.39 -8.90 12.18
C GLY A 201 16.19 -7.61 11.38
N ILE A 202 15.05 -6.93 11.57
CA ILE A 202 14.70 -5.73 10.82
C ILE A 202 15.42 -4.51 11.40
N GLU A 203 16.25 -3.87 10.58
CA GLU A 203 16.92 -2.60 10.89
C GLU A 203 16.35 -1.41 10.10
N ARG A 204 15.77 -1.68 8.92
CA ARG A 204 15.18 -0.68 8.04
C ARG A 204 13.70 -0.97 7.81
N CYS A 205 12.87 0.09 7.90
CA CYS A 205 11.43 -0.01 7.69
C CYS A 205 10.90 1.22 6.94
N VAL A 206 10.11 0.96 5.92
CA VAL A 206 9.34 1.96 5.18
C VAL A 206 7.86 1.75 5.49
N VAL A 207 7.17 2.81 5.86
CA VAL A 207 5.72 2.80 6.08
C VAL A 207 5.06 3.65 5.00
N THR A 208 4.12 3.08 4.27
CA THR A 208 3.40 3.76 3.19
C THR A 208 1.89 3.57 3.30
N GLY A 209 1.15 4.43 2.60
CA GLY A 209 -0.29 4.23 2.38
C GLY A 209 -1.15 4.33 3.63
N LEU A 210 -0.71 5.04 4.69
CA LEU A 210 -1.53 5.20 5.89
C LEU A 210 -2.88 5.82 5.52
N THR A 211 -3.95 5.07 5.72
CA THR A 211 -5.31 5.49 5.43
C THR A 211 -6.14 5.47 6.69
N GLU A 212 -6.82 6.59 6.96
CA GLU A 212 -7.72 6.77 8.08
C GLU A 212 -9.14 7.02 7.59
N GLY A 213 -10.13 6.65 8.40
CA GLY A 213 -11.54 6.93 8.12
C GLY A 213 -11.98 8.31 8.58
N THR A 214 -13.30 8.45 8.73
CA THR A 214 -13.97 9.70 9.15
C THR A 214 -15.04 9.40 10.22
N GLY A 215 -15.66 10.45 10.75
CA GLY A 215 -16.75 10.34 11.73
C GLY A 215 -16.23 10.28 13.16
N THR A 216 -16.82 9.40 13.97
CA THR A 216 -16.51 9.27 15.39
C THR A 216 -16.33 7.83 15.81
N VAL A 217 -15.56 7.60 16.86
CA VAL A 217 -15.43 6.31 17.54
C VAL A 217 -15.67 6.49 19.04
N ARG A 218 -16.34 5.53 19.67
CA ARG A 218 -16.53 5.52 21.12
C ARG A 218 -15.32 4.88 21.79
N CYS A 219 -14.83 5.51 22.84
CA CYS A 219 -13.77 5.03 23.69
C CYS A 219 -14.05 5.38 25.15
N GLN A 220 -13.13 5.12 26.08
CA GLN A 220 -13.30 5.47 27.49
C GLN A 220 -13.49 6.98 27.73
N HIS A 221 -13.01 7.83 26.82
CA HIS A 221 -13.19 9.29 26.88
C HIS A 221 -14.53 9.75 26.25
N GLY A 222 -15.41 8.82 25.87
CA GLY A 222 -16.67 9.10 25.16
C GLY A 222 -16.52 9.02 23.64
N LEU A 223 -17.29 9.81 22.91
CA LEU A 223 -17.22 9.87 21.44
C LEU A 223 -16.11 10.82 21.01
N LEU A 224 -15.08 10.29 20.35
CA LEU A 224 -13.97 11.07 19.79
C LEU A 224 -14.06 11.16 18.28
N PRO A 225 -13.62 12.29 17.68
CA PRO A 225 -13.51 12.40 16.23
C PRO A 225 -12.39 11.52 15.69
N VAL A 226 -12.58 11.00 14.48
CA VAL A 226 -11.57 10.25 13.72
C VAL A 226 -10.92 11.19 12.70
N PRO A 227 -9.57 11.27 12.65
CA PRO A 227 -8.55 10.58 13.47
C PRO A 227 -8.62 10.95 14.96
N VAL A 228 -8.44 9.97 15.84
CA VAL A 228 -8.46 10.25 17.29
C VAL A 228 -7.29 11.15 17.71
N PRO A 229 -7.44 11.95 18.77
CA PRO A 229 -6.43 12.93 19.16
C PRO A 229 -5.03 12.36 19.35
N ALA A 230 -4.88 11.19 19.95
CA ALA A 230 -3.58 10.54 20.13
C ALA A 230 -2.91 10.23 18.80
N VAL A 231 -3.63 9.71 17.80
CA VAL A 231 -3.12 9.45 16.44
C VAL A 231 -2.63 10.73 15.79
N THR A 232 -3.39 11.82 15.88
CA THR A 232 -3.00 13.11 15.30
C THR A 232 -1.72 13.66 15.95
N GLN A 233 -1.53 13.48 17.26
CA GLN A 233 -0.30 13.89 17.97
C GLN A 233 0.90 13.03 17.55
N ILE A 234 0.73 11.72 17.42
CA ILE A 234 1.79 10.81 16.94
C ILE A 234 2.23 11.19 15.53
N LEU A 235 1.29 11.35 14.60
CA LEU A 235 1.59 11.69 13.22
C LEU A 235 2.14 13.10 13.03
N SER A 236 1.81 14.04 13.94
CA SER A 236 2.42 15.36 13.97
C SER A 236 3.87 15.33 14.43
N ALA A 237 4.19 14.47 15.40
CA ALA A 237 5.55 14.32 15.93
C ALA A 237 6.47 13.49 15.00
N CYS A 238 5.89 12.51 14.27
CA CYS A 238 6.57 11.72 13.27
C CYS A 238 5.80 11.83 11.94
N PRO A 239 6.08 12.85 11.11
CA PRO A 239 5.29 13.13 9.92
C PRO A 239 5.30 11.96 8.93
N MET A 240 4.13 11.39 8.66
CA MET A 240 3.88 10.34 7.67
C MET A 240 2.71 10.77 6.79
N PRO A 241 2.78 10.52 5.46
CA PRO A 241 1.65 10.81 4.57
C PRO A 241 0.39 10.07 5.03
N LEU A 242 -0.69 10.80 5.26
CA LEU A 242 -2.00 10.30 5.67
C LEU A 242 -3.03 10.56 4.58
N HIS A 243 -3.77 9.54 4.22
CA HIS A 243 -4.94 9.63 3.35
C HIS A 243 -6.22 9.50 4.18
N ILE A 244 -7.21 10.36 3.92
CA ILE A 244 -8.54 10.26 4.54
C ILE A 244 -9.50 9.59 3.56
N ALA A 245 -10.00 8.41 3.93
CA ALA A 245 -11.01 7.69 3.17
C ALA A 245 -12.42 8.20 3.56
N GLU A 246 -12.92 9.20 2.86
CA GLU A 246 -14.22 9.84 3.15
C GLU A 246 -15.41 8.86 3.14
N THR A 247 -15.27 7.74 2.43
CA THR A 247 -16.30 6.68 2.34
C THR A 247 -16.30 5.72 3.51
N VAL A 248 -15.29 5.75 4.37
CA VAL A 248 -15.16 4.87 5.53
C VAL A 248 -15.48 5.64 6.80
N GLN A 249 -16.48 5.16 7.53
CA GLN A 249 -16.88 5.71 8.82
C GLN A 249 -16.28 4.84 9.92
N GLY A 250 -15.32 5.38 10.68
CA GLY A 250 -14.67 4.73 11.81
C GLY A 250 -13.16 4.83 11.75
N GLU A 251 -12.52 4.39 12.82
CA GLU A 251 -11.08 4.44 13.04
C GLU A 251 -10.40 3.26 12.32
N LEU A 252 -9.50 3.56 11.39
CA LEU A 252 -8.65 2.59 10.70
C LEU A 252 -7.23 2.54 11.26
N ILE A 253 -6.78 3.65 11.86
CA ILE A 253 -5.47 3.77 12.49
C ILE A 253 -5.65 3.90 13.99
N THR A 254 -5.28 2.85 14.75
CA THR A 254 -5.32 2.93 16.20
C THR A 254 -4.08 3.65 16.76
N PRO A 255 -4.14 4.23 17.97
CA PRO A 255 -2.95 4.82 18.63
C PRO A 255 -1.77 3.84 18.69
N THR A 256 -2.04 2.57 19.02
CA THR A 256 -1.04 1.50 19.03
C THR A 256 -0.40 1.30 17.65
N GLY A 257 -1.22 1.20 16.59
CA GLY A 257 -0.75 1.03 15.22
C GLY A 257 0.07 2.23 14.73
N ALA A 258 -0.39 3.47 15.01
CA ALA A 258 0.34 4.69 14.69
C ALA A 258 1.70 4.74 15.39
N ALA A 259 1.76 4.38 16.67
CA ALA A 259 3.00 4.38 17.44
C ALA A 259 3.99 3.31 16.97
N ILE A 260 3.51 2.11 16.62
CA ILE A 260 4.34 1.06 16.00
C ILE A 260 4.93 1.59 14.68
N ALA A 261 4.09 2.15 13.80
CA ALA A 261 4.55 2.73 12.53
C ALA A 261 5.61 3.81 12.74
N ALA A 262 5.37 4.73 13.68
CA ALA A 262 6.31 5.81 14.02
C ALA A 262 7.62 5.31 14.62
N ALA A 263 7.57 4.25 15.45
CA ALA A 263 8.76 3.66 16.05
C ALA A 263 9.60 2.88 15.04
N LEU A 264 8.97 2.23 14.07
CA LEU A 264 9.66 1.37 13.09
C LEU A 264 10.21 2.14 11.90
N ARG A 265 9.56 3.22 11.47
CA ARG A 265 9.93 3.96 10.26
C ARG A 265 11.34 4.51 10.34
N THR A 266 12.22 4.04 9.46
CA THR A 266 13.60 4.51 9.30
C THR A 266 13.81 5.27 8.02
N ASP A 267 13.05 4.94 6.97
CA ASP A 267 13.19 5.49 5.63
C ASP A 267 11.88 6.13 5.17
N GLU A 268 11.96 7.22 4.41
CA GLU A 268 10.77 7.95 3.93
C GLU A 268 10.18 7.32 2.68
N HIS A 269 11.02 6.70 1.85
CA HIS A 269 10.64 6.17 0.55
C HIS A 269 11.11 4.74 0.36
N LEU A 270 10.35 3.98 -0.43
CA LEU A 270 10.81 2.69 -0.92
C LEU A 270 12.02 2.88 -1.85
N PRO A 271 12.94 1.92 -1.88
CA PRO A 271 14.01 1.91 -2.89
C PRO A 271 13.39 1.97 -4.31
N THR A 272 14.06 2.65 -5.23
CA THR A 272 13.60 2.74 -6.64
C THR A 272 13.46 1.35 -7.28
N HIS A 273 14.38 0.45 -6.97
CA HIS A 273 14.38 -0.93 -7.44
C HIS A 273 14.51 -1.89 -6.26
N PHE A 274 13.58 -2.79 -6.11
CA PHE A 274 13.60 -3.81 -5.05
C PHE A 274 12.90 -5.10 -5.48
N ARG A 275 13.18 -6.17 -4.75
CA ARG A 275 12.49 -7.46 -4.90
C ARG A 275 11.74 -7.78 -3.62
N ILE A 276 10.50 -8.20 -3.76
CA ILE A 276 9.72 -8.72 -2.64
C ILE A 276 10.15 -10.17 -2.39
N ARG A 277 10.62 -10.45 -1.18
CA ARG A 277 11.04 -11.79 -0.74
C ARG A 277 9.92 -12.57 -0.10
N LYS A 278 9.17 -11.90 0.75
CA LYS A 278 8.01 -12.48 1.45
C LYS A 278 6.92 -11.40 1.58
N THR A 279 5.69 -11.86 1.66
CA THR A 279 4.53 -11.02 1.97
C THR A 279 3.73 -11.69 3.06
N GLY A 280 3.31 -10.92 4.05
CA GLY A 280 2.42 -11.32 5.13
C GLY A 280 1.22 -10.38 5.19
N LEU A 281 0.05 -10.94 5.53
CA LEU A 281 -1.21 -10.22 5.69
C LEU A 281 -1.74 -10.42 7.11
N GLY A 282 -1.91 -9.34 7.85
CA GLY A 282 -2.52 -9.32 9.18
C GLY A 282 -3.96 -8.82 9.12
N ALA A 283 -4.90 -9.58 9.65
CA ALA A 283 -6.31 -9.27 9.64
C ALA A 283 -6.68 -8.37 10.83
N GLY A 284 -7.39 -7.27 10.55
CA GLY A 284 -8.07 -6.47 11.57
C GLY A 284 -9.37 -7.12 12.02
N LYS A 285 -9.80 -6.84 13.24
CA LYS A 285 -11.03 -7.41 13.82
C LYS A 285 -12.27 -6.63 13.47
N ARG A 286 -12.12 -5.32 13.22
CA ARG A 286 -13.23 -4.45 12.86
C ARG A 286 -13.66 -4.65 11.41
N ASP A 287 -14.95 -4.53 11.13
CA ASP A 287 -15.53 -4.70 9.79
C ASP A 287 -15.97 -3.33 9.22
N TYR A 288 -15.15 -2.85 8.29
CA TYR A 288 -15.41 -1.64 7.53
C TYR A 288 -15.55 -1.94 6.03
N ALA A 289 -15.80 -0.92 5.23
CA ALA A 289 -15.88 -1.06 3.77
C ALA A 289 -14.53 -1.39 3.11
N THR A 290 -13.41 -1.22 3.83
CA THR A 290 -12.06 -1.60 3.40
C THR A 290 -11.81 -3.09 3.64
N ALA A 291 -10.75 -3.61 3.01
CA ALA A 291 -10.36 -5.03 3.19
C ALA A 291 -10.00 -5.39 4.63
N GLY A 292 -9.66 -4.41 5.48
CA GLY A 292 -9.32 -4.61 6.89
C GLY A 292 -8.10 -5.49 7.08
N VAL A 293 -7.07 -5.33 6.24
CA VAL A 293 -5.80 -6.07 6.33
C VAL A 293 -4.61 -5.12 6.24
N LEU A 294 -3.60 -5.36 7.07
CA LEU A 294 -2.28 -4.76 6.92
C LEU A 294 -1.38 -5.70 6.11
N ARG A 295 -0.68 -5.15 5.14
CA ARG A 295 0.31 -5.88 4.36
C ARG A 295 1.73 -5.56 4.83
N ALA A 296 2.50 -6.58 5.18
CA ALA A 296 3.93 -6.51 5.47
C ALA A 296 4.72 -7.23 4.38
N CYS A 297 5.75 -6.60 3.83
CA CYS A 297 6.62 -7.20 2.84
C CYS A 297 8.08 -7.13 3.30
N LEU A 298 8.79 -8.24 3.23
CA LEU A 298 10.26 -8.24 3.28
C LEU A 298 10.78 -7.96 1.88
N ILE A 299 11.49 -6.86 1.71
CA ILE A 299 12.06 -6.45 0.44
C ILE A 299 13.58 -6.38 0.52
N GLU A 300 14.23 -6.57 -0.60
CA GLU A 300 15.66 -6.36 -0.79
C GLU A 300 15.88 -5.33 -1.89
N GLU A 301 16.75 -4.37 -1.61
CA GLU A 301 17.18 -3.41 -2.61
C GLU A 301 17.89 -4.14 -3.75
N ALA A 302 17.46 -3.88 -4.97
CA ALA A 302 18.03 -4.49 -6.15
C ALA A 302 18.95 -3.48 -6.83
N PRO A 303 20.21 -3.84 -7.18
CA PRO A 303 21.03 -2.98 -8.00
C PRO A 303 20.39 -2.80 -9.38
N ASP A 304 20.59 -1.63 -9.99
CA ASP A 304 19.96 -1.23 -11.26
C ASP A 304 20.02 -2.27 -12.38
N GLU A 305 21.11 -3.06 -12.44
CA GLU A 305 21.28 -4.10 -13.44
C GLU A 305 20.49 -5.40 -13.17
N ALA A 306 20.05 -5.64 -11.94
CA ALA A 306 19.33 -6.87 -11.55
C ALA A 306 17.80 -6.76 -11.68
N ALA A 307 17.26 -5.55 -11.82
CA ALA A 307 15.82 -5.29 -11.91
C ALA A 307 15.19 -5.76 -13.23
N ILE A 308 15.98 -6.15 -14.23
CA ILE A 308 15.55 -6.37 -15.62
C ILE A 308 15.35 -7.85 -15.99
N ARG A 309 15.60 -8.80 -15.09
CA ARG A 309 15.33 -10.21 -15.38
C ARG A 309 13.95 -10.64 -14.84
N PRO A 310 12.96 -10.91 -15.70
CA PRO A 310 11.72 -11.53 -15.22
C PRO A 310 12.05 -12.88 -14.58
N PRO A 311 11.41 -13.24 -13.45
CA PRO A 311 11.56 -14.56 -12.85
C PRO A 311 11.12 -15.60 -13.87
N ALA A 312 11.97 -16.60 -14.11
CA ALA A 312 11.56 -17.78 -14.84
C ALA A 312 10.39 -18.42 -14.06
N PHE A 313 9.21 -18.41 -14.61
CA PHE A 313 8.12 -19.23 -14.11
C PHE A 313 8.62 -20.67 -14.07
N ALA A 314 8.66 -21.25 -12.89
CA ALA A 314 8.99 -22.65 -12.73
C ALA A 314 7.96 -23.48 -13.48
N ALA A 315 8.33 -23.96 -14.65
CA ALA A 315 7.57 -24.99 -15.36
C ALA A 315 7.55 -26.25 -14.48
N ALA A 316 6.38 -26.87 -14.37
CA ALA A 316 6.20 -28.16 -13.71
C ALA A 316 7.22 -29.19 -14.25
N PRO A 317 7.69 -30.13 -13.41
CA PRO A 317 8.74 -31.03 -13.80
C PRO A 317 8.24 -32.01 -14.88
N THR A 318 8.69 -31.83 -16.10
CA THR A 318 8.67 -32.86 -17.14
C THR A 318 10.01 -33.58 -17.14
N GLN A 319 9.96 -34.90 -17.19
CA GLN A 319 11.07 -35.83 -17.13
C GLN A 319 12.15 -35.59 -18.21
N PRO A 320 13.40 -36.00 -17.98
CA PRO A 320 14.51 -35.67 -18.84
C PRO A 320 14.49 -36.51 -20.13
N ALA A 321 14.52 -35.82 -21.26
CA ALA A 321 14.96 -36.40 -22.53
C ALA A 321 16.31 -35.80 -22.91
N ASP A 322 17.26 -36.69 -22.94
CA ASP A 322 18.64 -36.55 -23.37
C ASP A 322 18.76 -35.83 -24.73
N ARG A 323 19.42 -34.68 -24.78
CA ARG A 323 19.95 -34.12 -26.04
C ARG A 323 21.21 -33.27 -25.78
N THR A 324 22.25 -33.73 -26.39
CA THR A 324 23.59 -33.17 -26.56
C THR A 324 23.59 -31.72 -27.05
N GLU A 325 24.52 -30.97 -26.45
CA GLU A 325 24.87 -29.58 -26.75
C GLU A 325 25.32 -29.36 -28.21
N THR A 326 24.75 -28.34 -28.85
CA THR A 326 25.47 -27.49 -29.79
C THR A 326 25.00 -26.06 -29.58
N ALA A 327 25.90 -25.23 -29.08
CA ALA A 327 25.68 -23.81 -28.81
C ALA A 327 25.55 -23.05 -30.14
N ALA A 328 24.40 -22.38 -30.33
CA ALA A 328 24.25 -21.29 -31.31
C ALA A 328 24.08 -19.95 -30.56
N PRO A 329 24.64 -18.84 -31.09
CA PRO A 329 24.79 -17.61 -30.36
C PRO A 329 23.43 -16.95 -30.06
N ALA A 330 23.22 -16.56 -28.80
CA ALA A 330 22.07 -15.84 -28.33
C ALA A 330 21.91 -14.51 -29.07
N ALA A 331 20.81 -14.38 -29.80
CA ALA A 331 20.38 -13.10 -30.38
C ALA A 331 20.15 -12.08 -29.26
N ALA A 332 20.86 -10.98 -29.32
CA ALA A 332 20.84 -9.89 -28.36
C ALA A 332 19.41 -9.32 -28.19
N ALA A 333 18.83 -9.55 -27.02
CA ALA A 333 17.69 -8.77 -26.58
C ALA A 333 18.18 -7.33 -26.39
N THR A 334 17.66 -6.38 -27.18
CA THR A 334 17.96 -4.96 -27.03
C THR A 334 17.52 -4.50 -25.64
N SER A 335 18.48 -3.98 -24.86
CA SER A 335 18.22 -3.35 -23.56
C SER A 335 17.11 -2.31 -23.71
N PRO A 336 16.16 -2.20 -22.76
CA PRO A 336 15.15 -1.18 -22.81
C PRO A 336 15.83 0.19 -22.76
N SER A 337 15.70 0.96 -23.82
CA SER A 337 16.16 2.35 -23.83
C SER A 337 15.22 3.15 -22.93
N PRO A 338 15.74 4.02 -22.05
CA PRO A 338 14.91 4.90 -21.25
C PRO A 338 14.05 5.79 -22.17
N MET A 339 12.79 5.91 -21.84
CA MET A 339 11.84 6.76 -22.55
C MET A 339 11.26 7.78 -21.57
N LEU A 340 10.86 8.93 -22.07
CA LEU A 340 10.13 9.92 -21.30
C LEU A 340 8.70 10.01 -21.79
N VAL A 341 7.79 10.24 -20.86
CA VAL A 341 6.41 10.65 -21.12
C VAL A 341 6.27 12.10 -20.72
N LEU A 342 5.93 12.95 -21.69
CA LEU A 342 5.60 14.35 -21.47
C LEU A 342 4.08 14.48 -21.47
N GLU A 343 3.53 15.15 -20.47
CA GLU A 343 2.09 15.35 -20.33
C GLU A 343 1.75 16.81 -20.04
N THR A 344 0.70 17.30 -20.69
CA THR A 344 0.15 18.61 -20.39
C THR A 344 -1.36 18.65 -20.62
N ASN A 345 -2.07 19.38 -19.76
CA ASN A 345 -3.51 19.58 -19.86
C ASN A 345 -3.79 20.94 -20.54
N ILE A 346 -4.68 20.94 -21.53
CA ILE A 346 -4.98 22.09 -22.37
C ILE A 346 -6.50 22.27 -22.46
N ASP A 347 -7.06 23.41 -22.04
CA ASP A 347 -8.50 23.70 -22.01
C ASP A 347 -8.93 24.89 -22.88
N ASP A 348 -7.98 25.58 -23.54
CA ASP A 348 -8.20 26.83 -24.26
C ASP A 348 -7.46 26.92 -25.62
N CYS A 349 -7.12 25.78 -26.22
CA CYS A 349 -6.46 25.69 -27.52
C CYS A 349 -7.45 25.19 -28.59
N SER A 350 -7.33 25.74 -29.82
CA SER A 350 -8.17 25.27 -30.92
C SER A 350 -7.83 23.84 -31.37
N GLY A 351 -8.82 23.11 -31.89
CA GLY A 351 -8.59 21.78 -32.44
C GLY A 351 -7.60 21.76 -33.62
N GLU A 352 -7.54 22.83 -34.42
CA GLU A 352 -6.59 22.95 -35.51
C GLU A 352 -5.15 23.07 -35.01
N ALA A 353 -4.92 23.88 -33.96
CA ALA A 353 -3.59 24.00 -33.34
C ALA A 353 -3.16 22.69 -32.66
N LEU A 354 -4.10 21.99 -32.01
CA LEU A 354 -3.85 20.67 -31.42
C LEU A 354 -3.48 19.63 -32.49
N GLY A 355 -4.22 19.61 -33.63
CA GLY A 355 -3.92 18.70 -34.74
C GLY A 355 -2.54 18.97 -35.34
N TYR A 356 -2.23 20.26 -35.62
CA TYR A 356 -0.92 20.68 -36.10
C TYR A 356 0.21 20.30 -35.13
N THR A 357 0.01 20.51 -33.83
CA THR A 357 1.00 20.16 -32.81
C THR A 357 1.31 18.67 -32.84
N LEU A 358 0.29 17.83 -32.97
CA LEU A 358 0.45 16.35 -33.01
C LEU A 358 1.31 15.95 -34.23
N GLU A 359 1.04 16.52 -35.40
CA GLU A 359 1.80 16.25 -36.61
C GLU A 359 3.28 16.67 -36.46
N GLN A 360 3.54 17.85 -35.86
CA GLN A 360 4.91 18.32 -35.62
C GLN A 360 5.68 17.44 -34.63
N LEU A 361 5.04 16.98 -33.54
CA LEU A 361 5.64 16.09 -32.57
C LEU A 361 6.05 14.76 -33.20
N LEU A 362 5.16 14.14 -33.99
CA LEU A 362 5.45 12.89 -34.70
C LEU A 362 6.56 13.06 -35.74
N ALA A 363 6.54 14.20 -36.51
CA ALA A 363 7.56 14.52 -37.50
C ALA A 363 8.93 14.77 -36.84
N ALA A 364 8.97 15.36 -35.65
CA ALA A 364 10.18 15.58 -34.88
C ALA A 364 10.74 14.33 -34.16
N GLY A 365 10.08 13.18 -34.29
CA GLY A 365 10.57 11.90 -33.81
C GLY A 365 10.02 11.46 -32.49
N ALA A 366 8.86 11.97 -32.04
CA ALA A 366 8.12 11.34 -30.95
C ALA A 366 7.84 9.88 -31.29
N ALA A 367 8.05 9.01 -30.33
CA ALA A 367 7.77 7.58 -30.49
C ALA A 367 6.26 7.30 -30.52
N ASP A 368 5.49 8.15 -29.83
CA ASP A 368 4.04 8.21 -29.86
C ASP A 368 3.57 9.58 -29.36
N ALA A 369 2.41 10.05 -29.84
CA ALA A 369 1.77 11.26 -29.34
C ALA A 369 0.26 11.16 -29.57
N TYR A 370 -0.54 11.52 -28.55
CA TYR A 370 -1.99 11.43 -28.61
C TYR A 370 -2.67 12.37 -27.63
N TYR A 371 -3.97 12.61 -27.84
CA TYR A 371 -4.84 13.35 -26.94
C TYR A 371 -5.82 12.42 -26.22
N THR A 372 -6.06 12.72 -24.93
CA THR A 372 -7.12 12.11 -24.11
C THR A 372 -8.06 13.20 -23.61
N PRO A 373 -9.38 13.14 -23.87
CA PRO A 373 -10.34 14.07 -23.33
C PRO A 373 -10.37 14.03 -21.80
N VAL A 374 -10.33 15.18 -21.16
CA VAL A 374 -10.36 15.32 -19.70
C VAL A 374 -11.27 16.46 -19.26
N PHE A 375 -11.79 16.40 -18.04
CA PHE A 375 -12.41 17.52 -17.38
C PHE A 375 -11.44 18.15 -16.40
N MET A 376 -11.18 19.43 -16.57
CA MET A 376 -10.22 20.20 -15.77
C MET A 376 -10.95 20.97 -14.65
N LYS A 377 -10.18 21.69 -13.81
CA LYS A 377 -10.72 22.57 -12.77
C LYS A 377 -11.83 23.46 -13.31
N LYS A 378 -12.83 23.78 -12.48
CA LYS A 378 -14.03 24.55 -12.86
C LYS A 378 -14.89 23.82 -13.92
N ASN A 379 -14.80 22.50 -14.00
CA ASN A 379 -15.56 21.61 -14.90
C ASN A 379 -15.40 22.00 -16.40
N ARG A 380 -14.21 22.46 -16.80
CA ARG A 380 -13.93 22.78 -18.19
C ARG A 380 -13.48 21.53 -18.95
N PRO A 381 -14.09 21.24 -20.12
CA PRO A 381 -13.57 20.21 -21.00
C PRO A 381 -12.19 20.62 -21.52
N GLY A 382 -11.26 19.70 -21.60
CA GLY A 382 -9.91 19.93 -22.10
C GLY A 382 -9.33 18.66 -22.71
N GLN A 383 -8.08 18.76 -23.13
CA GLN A 383 -7.31 17.65 -23.69
C GLN A 383 -6.04 17.45 -22.88
N LEU A 384 -5.75 16.20 -22.49
CA LEU A 384 -4.45 15.78 -22.01
C LEU A 384 -3.61 15.39 -23.23
N LEU A 385 -2.58 16.15 -23.56
CA LEU A 385 -1.57 15.75 -24.52
C LEU A 385 -0.56 14.85 -23.82
N THR A 386 -0.34 13.66 -24.38
CA THR A 386 0.68 12.70 -23.97
C THR A 386 1.66 12.47 -25.11
N VAL A 387 2.96 12.61 -24.85
CA VAL A 387 4.04 12.40 -25.83
C VAL A 387 5.06 11.42 -25.26
N VAL A 388 5.31 10.33 -25.95
CA VAL A 388 6.35 9.35 -25.62
C VAL A 388 7.59 9.64 -26.46
N VAL A 389 8.72 9.92 -25.81
CA VAL A 389 9.91 10.41 -26.50
C VAL A 389 11.19 9.88 -25.87
N ARG A 390 12.27 9.80 -26.64
CA ARG A 390 13.61 9.53 -26.11
C ARG A 390 14.16 10.75 -25.37
N PRO A 391 14.97 10.55 -24.30
CA PRO A 391 15.50 11.67 -23.49
C PRO A 391 16.20 12.77 -24.30
N GLU A 392 16.91 12.38 -25.38
CA GLU A 392 17.68 13.31 -26.21
C GLU A 392 16.79 14.31 -26.97
N LEU A 393 15.54 13.95 -27.23
CA LEU A 393 14.56 14.75 -27.98
C LEU A 393 13.62 15.56 -27.07
N ARG A 394 13.76 15.45 -25.74
CA ARG A 394 12.89 16.11 -24.77
C ARG A 394 12.73 17.59 -25.04
N GLY A 395 13.85 18.35 -25.14
CA GLY A 395 13.80 19.77 -25.31
C GLY A 395 13.11 20.21 -26.63
N ALA A 396 13.33 19.43 -27.71
CA ALA A 396 12.65 19.69 -28.99
C ALA A 396 11.13 19.48 -28.88
N MET A 397 10.68 18.47 -28.15
CA MET A 397 9.25 18.22 -27.93
C MET A 397 8.61 19.31 -27.05
N GLU A 398 9.28 19.71 -25.98
CA GLU A 398 8.82 20.80 -25.10
C GLU A 398 8.69 22.11 -25.87
N ASP A 399 9.66 22.43 -26.73
CA ASP A 399 9.62 23.63 -27.61
C ASP A 399 8.43 23.60 -28.59
N ILE A 400 8.15 22.46 -29.22
CA ILE A 400 7.00 22.29 -30.11
C ILE A 400 5.69 22.49 -29.33
N ILE A 401 5.55 21.92 -28.18
CA ILE A 401 4.34 22.01 -27.33
C ILE A 401 4.11 23.46 -26.91
N PHE A 402 5.12 24.15 -26.36
CA PHE A 402 4.99 25.52 -25.87
C PHE A 402 4.73 26.54 -27.01
N ARG A 403 5.26 26.30 -28.22
CA ARG A 403 5.05 27.20 -29.34
C ARG A 403 3.69 27.07 -29.99
N ASN A 404 3.08 25.91 -29.97
CA ASN A 404 1.89 25.59 -30.74
C ASN A 404 0.64 25.37 -29.88
N THR A 405 0.75 25.43 -28.57
CA THR A 405 -0.39 25.29 -27.62
C THR A 405 -0.42 26.43 -26.61
N THR A 406 -1.47 26.53 -25.86
CA THR A 406 -1.65 27.51 -24.78
C THR A 406 -1.07 27.08 -23.44
N THR A 407 -0.49 25.86 -23.35
CA THR A 407 0.04 25.35 -22.09
C THR A 407 1.25 26.16 -21.60
N ILE A 408 1.35 26.25 -20.26
CA ILE A 408 2.46 26.94 -19.59
C ILE A 408 3.30 25.96 -18.73
N GLY A 409 2.99 24.68 -18.79
CA GLY A 409 3.69 23.67 -17.99
C GLY A 409 3.53 22.26 -18.52
N ILE A 410 4.61 21.49 -18.49
CA ILE A 410 4.69 20.10 -18.94
C ILE A 410 5.19 19.24 -17.80
N ARG A 411 4.50 18.12 -17.51
CA ARG A 411 4.96 17.07 -16.60
C ARG A 411 5.83 16.11 -17.39
N CYS A 412 6.90 15.60 -16.77
CA CYS A 412 7.80 14.63 -17.39
C CYS A 412 8.01 13.46 -16.45
N HIS A 413 7.83 12.23 -16.95
CA HIS A 413 8.06 10.99 -16.23
C HIS A 413 8.96 10.07 -17.03
N GLU A 414 9.88 9.38 -16.36
CA GLU A 414 10.64 8.30 -16.97
C GLU A 414 9.81 7.03 -17.02
N VAL A 415 9.84 6.32 -18.14
CA VAL A 415 9.13 5.07 -18.32
C VAL A 415 10.02 4.02 -18.98
N ALA A 416 9.89 2.78 -18.52
CA ALA A 416 10.49 1.64 -19.20
C ALA A 416 9.61 1.21 -20.37
N ARG A 417 10.19 1.02 -21.57
CA ARG A 417 9.49 0.54 -22.75
C ARG A 417 10.10 -0.75 -23.26
N THR A 418 9.32 -1.80 -23.30
CA THR A 418 9.69 -3.05 -23.97
C THR A 418 9.15 -3.04 -25.40
N VAL A 419 10.01 -3.32 -26.36
CA VAL A 419 9.65 -3.33 -27.80
C VAL A 419 10.16 -4.64 -28.39
N LEU A 420 9.33 -5.32 -29.17
CA LEU A 420 9.77 -6.47 -29.92
C LEU A 420 10.80 -6.06 -30.98
N PRO A 421 11.88 -6.84 -31.18
CA PRO A 421 12.78 -6.69 -32.31
C PRO A 421 11.96 -6.66 -33.60
N ARG A 422 12.18 -5.66 -34.42
CA ARG A 422 11.39 -5.44 -35.63
C ARG A 422 12.24 -4.91 -36.77
N GLU A 423 11.88 -5.32 -37.98
CA GLU A 423 12.42 -4.81 -39.22
C GLU A 423 11.30 -4.55 -40.22
N ILE A 424 11.49 -3.62 -41.14
CA ILE A 424 10.57 -3.37 -42.24
C ILE A 424 11.18 -4.04 -43.48
N ARG A 425 10.41 -4.91 -44.15
CA ARG A 425 10.78 -5.55 -45.42
C ARG A 425 9.81 -5.15 -46.51
N THR A 426 10.33 -4.66 -47.61
CA THR A 426 9.52 -4.44 -48.84
C THR A 426 9.36 -5.75 -49.55
N VAL A 427 8.10 -6.18 -49.78
CA VAL A 427 7.75 -7.44 -50.38
C VAL A 427 6.99 -7.18 -51.69
N ARG A 428 7.37 -7.86 -52.76
CA ARG A 428 6.60 -7.85 -54.02
C ARG A 428 5.40 -8.78 -53.90
N THR A 429 4.23 -8.23 -54.05
CA THR A 429 2.97 -8.94 -53.97
C THR A 429 2.21 -8.90 -55.29
N PRO A 430 1.18 -9.70 -55.50
CA PRO A 430 0.33 -9.63 -56.70
C PRO A 430 -0.37 -8.27 -56.92
N TRP A 431 -0.43 -7.44 -55.85
CA TRP A 431 -1.08 -6.12 -55.89
C TRP A 431 -0.09 -4.98 -55.97
N GLY A 432 1.23 -5.27 -55.93
CA GLY A 432 2.31 -4.27 -55.96
C GLY A 432 3.31 -4.48 -54.80
N GLU A 433 4.24 -3.52 -54.63
CA GLU A 433 5.23 -3.53 -53.53
C GLU A 433 4.58 -3.06 -52.26
N ALA A 434 4.72 -3.84 -51.18
CA ALA A 434 4.21 -3.54 -49.84
C ALA A 434 5.31 -3.56 -48.79
N ASP A 435 5.30 -2.59 -47.91
CA ASP A 435 6.17 -2.58 -46.73
C ASP A 435 5.49 -3.37 -45.62
N ILE A 436 6.20 -4.39 -45.14
CA ILE A 436 5.72 -5.30 -44.07
C ILE A 436 6.65 -5.15 -42.87
N LYS A 437 6.08 -4.81 -41.72
CA LYS A 437 6.77 -4.82 -40.44
C LYS A 437 6.80 -6.25 -39.91
N CYS A 438 7.99 -6.82 -39.78
CA CYS A 438 8.25 -8.14 -39.23
C CYS A 438 8.70 -8.00 -37.76
N CYS A 439 7.90 -8.50 -36.82
CA CYS A 439 8.20 -8.48 -35.39
C CYS A 439 8.52 -9.90 -34.89
N ARG A 440 9.57 -10.07 -34.08
CA ARG A 440 9.97 -11.37 -33.55
C ARG A 440 9.66 -11.50 -32.05
N LEU A 441 9.07 -12.65 -31.68
CA LEU A 441 8.84 -13.03 -30.29
C LEU A 441 9.28 -14.49 -30.11
N GLY A 442 10.47 -14.71 -29.55
CA GLY A 442 11.09 -16.04 -29.51
C GLY A 442 11.37 -16.55 -30.92
N GLU A 443 10.82 -17.71 -31.26
CA GLU A 443 10.91 -18.31 -32.59
C GLU A 443 9.83 -17.83 -33.55
N ASP A 444 8.80 -17.16 -33.05
CA ASP A 444 7.68 -16.70 -33.87
C ASP A 444 7.94 -15.35 -34.51
N THR A 445 7.51 -15.21 -35.78
CA THR A 445 7.54 -13.95 -36.53
C THR A 445 6.11 -13.51 -36.87
N TYR A 446 5.78 -12.29 -36.51
CA TYR A 446 4.50 -11.65 -36.77
C TYR A 446 4.63 -10.60 -37.87
N TYR A 447 3.71 -10.61 -38.84
CA TYR A 447 3.73 -9.74 -40.02
C TYR A 447 2.61 -8.72 -39.94
N TYR A 448 2.98 -7.43 -40.06
CA TYR A 448 2.07 -6.29 -40.01
C TYR A 448 2.33 -5.40 -41.24
N PRO A 449 1.42 -5.40 -42.23
CA PRO A 449 1.50 -4.49 -43.38
C PRO A 449 1.51 -3.04 -42.90
N GLU A 450 2.42 -2.20 -43.43
CA GLU A 450 2.47 -0.78 -43.12
C GLU A 450 1.30 -0.05 -43.72
N SER A 451 0.65 0.80 -42.92
CA SER A 451 -0.60 1.45 -43.26
C SER A 451 -0.51 2.28 -44.55
N ARG A 452 0.63 2.98 -44.76
CA ARG A 452 0.85 3.83 -45.92
C ARG A 452 0.90 3.03 -47.24
N SER A 453 1.65 1.94 -47.28
CA SER A 453 1.73 1.08 -48.46
C SER A 453 0.41 0.31 -48.70
N THR A 454 -0.24 -0.13 -47.61
CA THR A 454 -1.57 -0.75 -47.66
C THR A 454 -2.62 0.16 -48.28
N ALA A 455 -2.70 1.44 -47.84
CA ALA A 455 -3.64 2.42 -48.35
C ALA A 455 -3.40 2.71 -49.87
N ALA A 456 -2.13 2.85 -50.24
CA ALA A 456 -1.78 3.09 -51.66
C ALA A 456 -2.19 1.91 -52.54
N LEU A 457 -1.91 0.68 -52.10
CA LEU A 457 -2.30 -0.55 -52.85
C LEU A 457 -3.81 -0.79 -52.86
N ALA A 458 -4.51 -0.49 -51.76
CA ALA A 458 -5.96 -0.53 -51.69
C ALA A 458 -6.62 0.37 -52.74
N ALA A 459 -6.15 1.64 -52.80
CA ALA A 459 -6.63 2.59 -53.78
C ALA A 459 -6.28 2.21 -55.23
N ALA A 460 -5.05 1.76 -55.48
CA ALA A 460 -4.60 1.37 -56.85
C ALA A 460 -5.32 0.14 -57.40
N ASN A 461 -5.80 -0.75 -56.55
CA ASN A 461 -6.46 -2.01 -56.94
C ASN A 461 -7.98 -1.97 -56.74
N ALA A 462 -8.57 -0.86 -56.31
CA ALA A 462 -9.99 -0.70 -55.99
C ALA A 462 -10.49 -1.76 -54.95
N ILE A 463 -9.67 -2.08 -53.95
CA ILE A 463 -9.95 -3.01 -52.88
C ILE A 463 -10.08 -2.19 -51.58
N GLY A 464 -10.99 -2.63 -50.67
CA GLY A 464 -11.11 -1.99 -49.36
C GLY A 464 -9.83 -2.14 -48.54
N PHE A 465 -9.52 -1.12 -47.65
CA PHE A 465 -8.28 -1.10 -46.85
C PHE A 465 -8.11 -2.37 -46.02
N GLU A 466 -9.15 -2.80 -45.29
CA GLU A 466 -9.12 -3.97 -44.42
C GLU A 466 -8.87 -5.27 -45.25
N GLU A 467 -9.54 -5.39 -46.36
CA GLU A 467 -9.36 -6.53 -47.27
C GLU A 467 -7.93 -6.57 -47.83
N MET A 468 -7.37 -5.41 -48.23
CA MET A 468 -5.98 -5.31 -48.69
C MET A 468 -5.01 -5.65 -47.56
N TYR A 469 -5.26 -5.15 -46.35
CA TYR A 469 -4.43 -5.44 -45.17
C TYR A 469 -4.38 -6.95 -44.90
N HIS A 470 -5.52 -7.63 -44.88
CA HIS A 470 -5.59 -9.07 -44.68
C HIS A 470 -4.87 -9.88 -45.75
N ARG A 471 -5.04 -9.49 -47.03
CA ARG A 471 -4.35 -10.14 -48.16
C ARG A 471 -2.82 -9.98 -48.05
N LEU A 472 -2.34 -8.78 -47.77
CA LEU A 472 -0.91 -8.52 -47.60
C LEU A 472 -0.32 -9.28 -46.44
N ARG A 473 -1.04 -9.33 -45.28
CA ARG A 473 -0.62 -10.10 -44.12
C ARG A 473 -0.52 -11.60 -44.41
N ALA A 474 -1.51 -12.17 -45.02
CA ALA A 474 -1.53 -13.59 -45.39
C ALA A 474 -0.42 -13.93 -46.39
N PHE A 475 -0.21 -13.07 -47.40
CA PHE A 475 0.85 -13.23 -48.38
C PHE A 475 2.23 -13.17 -47.74
N ALA A 476 2.47 -12.18 -46.85
CA ALA A 476 3.73 -12.02 -46.13
C ALA A 476 4.03 -13.25 -45.24
N ALA A 477 3.04 -13.81 -44.56
CA ALA A 477 3.19 -15.00 -43.73
C ALA A 477 3.60 -16.23 -44.58
N GLY A 478 3.09 -16.40 -45.76
CA GLY A 478 3.52 -17.49 -46.66
C GLY A 478 4.88 -17.25 -47.34
N ALA A 479 5.11 -16.04 -47.88
CA ALA A 479 6.30 -15.72 -48.64
C ALA A 479 7.60 -15.50 -47.81
N LEU A 480 7.49 -15.16 -46.52
CA LEU A 480 8.62 -14.88 -45.64
C LEU A 480 8.92 -15.98 -44.62
N GLN A 481 8.10 -17.05 -44.56
CA GLN A 481 8.40 -18.25 -43.77
C GLN A 481 9.32 -19.24 -44.51
N GLU A 482 9.44 -19.14 -45.85
CA GLU A 482 10.27 -20.02 -46.68
C GLU A 482 11.73 -19.54 -46.86
N VAL A 483 12.14 -18.46 -46.19
CA VAL A 483 13.48 -17.90 -46.21
C VAL A 483 14.05 -17.84 -44.76
#